data_3fd799f35923c0ad66d03246ba20f94a
#
_entry.id   3fd799f35923c0ad66d03246ba20f94a
#
_cell.length_a   1.000
_cell.length_b   1.000
_cell.length_c   1.000
_cell.angle_alpha   90.00
_cell.angle_beta   90.00
_cell.angle_gamma   90.00
#
_symmetry.space_group_name_H-M   'P 1'
#
loop_
_entity.id
_entity.type
_entity.pdbx_description
1 polymer ?
#
loop_
_entity_poly.entity_id
_entity_poly.type
_entity_poly.pdbx_seq_one_letter_code
_entity_poly.pdbx_strand_id
1 'polypeptide(L)'
;MRLRDITPKSLFGRMLAIILVPIILVQIISVSIFYERHWDWVSRHMAKNLSKDLGLLIDELGKEPSKDQRALSAVRARQYFNIIFYWLEGGILKPNQSFNAKFENFRNSLQERIKEPFYLSSIENSSQFYVDIQLANGIVRMHIDNKRLFVPTGITFIMWSVGASVILFSIAIIFLRGQVRPI
;
A
#
# COMPACT_ATOMS: atom_id res chain seq x y z
N MET A 1 6.29 -38.80 7.69
CA MET A 1 5.48 -38.25 8.78
C MET A 1 4.09 -38.80 8.60
N ARG A 2 3.61 -39.70 9.49
CA ARG A 2 2.30 -40.38 9.33
C ARG A 2 1.23 -39.45 9.90
N LEU A 3 0.13 -39.25 9.17
CA LEU A 3 -1.03 -38.44 9.60
C LEU A 3 -1.57 -38.81 10.99
N ARG A 4 -1.27 -40.06 11.42
CA ARG A 4 -1.65 -40.61 12.71
C ARG A 4 -0.95 -39.98 13.92
N ASP A 5 0.19 -39.30 13.71
CA ASP A 5 0.96 -38.67 14.79
C ASP A 5 0.47 -37.22 15.09
N ILE A 6 -0.37 -36.66 14.20
CA ILE A 6 -0.91 -35.30 14.29
C ILE A 6 -2.33 -35.29 14.88
N THR A 7 -3.01 -36.46 14.94
CA THR A 7 -4.39 -36.53 15.44
C THR A 7 -4.45 -36.52 16.96
N PRO A 8 -5.26 -35.64 17.59
CA PRO A 8 -5.40 -35.60 19.04
C PRO A 8 -5.89 -36.95 19.58
N LYS A 9 -5.27 -37.44 20.67
CA LYS A 9 -5.62 -38.73 21.28
C LYS A 9 -6.94 -38.68 22.07
N SER A 10 -7.35 -37.50 22.54
CA SER A 10 -8.59 -37.31 23.31
C SER A 10 -9.80 -37.11 22.40
N LEU A 11 -10.98 -37.60 22.83
CA LEU A 11 -12.25 -37.37 22.12
C LEU A 11 -12.52 -35.88 21.93
N PHE A 12 -12.33 -35.11 22.98
CA PHE A 12 -12.45 -33.63 22.95
C PHE A 12 -11.53 -33.00 21.90
N GLY A 13 -10.26 -33.41 21.85
CA GLY A 13 -9.30 -32.90 20.86
C GLY A 13 -9.69 -33.23 19.42
N ARG A 14 -10.29 -34.42 19.18
CA ARG A 14 -10.78 -34.79 17.84
C ARG A 14 -11.97 -33.91 17.41
N MET A 15 -12.94 -33.73 18.31
CA MET A 15 -14.09 -32.85 18.04
C MET A 15 -13.66 -31.41 17.81
N LEU A 16 -12.71 -30.92 18.61
CA LEU A 16 -12.14 -29.58 18.43
C LEU A 16 -11.42 -29.45 17.08
N ALA A 17 -10.62 -30.45 16.69
CA ALA A 17 -9.89 -30.42 15.41
C ALA A 17 -10.85 -30.41 14.20
N ILE A 18 -11.97 -31.15 14.26
CA ILE A 18 -12.98 -31.16 13.20
C ILE A 18 -13.57 -29.76 12.95
N ILE A 19 -13.71 -28.95 13.99
CA ILE A 19 -14.24 -27.59 13.89
C ILE A 19 -13.11 -26.60 13.54
N LEU A 20 -11.96 -26.74 14.19
CA LEU A 20 -10.84 -25.78 14.11
C LEU A 20 -10.16 -25.82 12.75
N VAL A 21 -9.88 -27.00 12.23
CA VAL A 21 -9.12 -27.16 10.98
C VAL A 21 -9.81 -26.50 9.77
N PRO A 22 -11.11 -26.72 9.52
CA PRO A 22 -11.81 -26.04 8.42
C PRO A 22 -11.82 -24.53 8.59
N ILE A 23 -12.02 -24.00 9.81
CA ILE A 23 -12.07 -22.56 10.06
C ILE A 23 -10.70 -21.92 9.80
N ILE A 24 -9.61 -22.55 10.29
CA ILE A 24 -8.24 -22.06 10.02
C ILE A 24 -7.96 -22.09 8.51
N LEU A 25 -8.35 -23.15 7.82
CA LEU A 25 -8.13 -23.29 6.38
C LEU A 25 -8.87 -22.20 5.60
N VAL A 26 -10.15 -21.98 5.90
CA VAL A 26 -10.94 -20.90 5.30
C VAL A 26 -10.31 -19.55 5.61
N GLN A 27 -9.81 -19.33 6.83
CA GLN A 27 -9.15 -18.09 7.23
C GLN A 27 -7.88 -17.84 6.41
N ILE A 28 -7.01 -18.83 6.26
CA ILE A 28 -5.78 -18.73 5.48
C ILE A 28 -6.10 -18.40 4.03
N ILE A 29 -7.05 -19.13 3.43
CA ILE A 29 -7.47 -18.90 2.04
C ILE A 29 -8.05 -17.50 1.86
N SER A 30 -8.95 -17.09 2.75
CA SER A 30 -9.59 -15.77 2.70
C SER A 30 -8.58 -14.63 2.80
N VAL A 31 -7.64 -14.72 3.75
CA VAL A 31 -6.58 -13.73 3.94
C VAL A 31 -5.66 -13.68 2.71
N SER A 32 -5.26 -14.83 2.15
CA SER A 32 -4.40 -14.89 0.97
C SER A 32 -5.06 -14.24 -0.25
N ILE A 33 -6.32 -14.62 -0.55
CA ILE A 33 -7.06 -14.05 -1.68
C ILE A 33 -7.29 -12.55 -1.50
N PHE A 34 -7.65 -12.14 -0.28
CA PHE A 34 -7.86 -10.72 0.03
C PHE A 34 -6.57 -9.92 -0.15
N TYR A 35 -5.44 -10.43 0.39
CA TYR A 35 -4.16 -9.74 0.32
C TYR A 35 -3.71 -9.56 -1.12
N GLU A 36 -3.70 -10.61 -1.93
CA GLU A 36 -3.24 -10.55 -3.32
C GLU A 36 -4.13 -9.63 -4.19
N ARG A 37 -5.45 -9.82 -4.14
CA ARG A 37 -6.35 -9.08 -5.04
C ARG A 37 -6.62 -7.65 -4.58
N HIS A 38 -6.88 -7.47 -3.29
CA HIS A 38 -7.28 -6.17 -2.78
C HIS A 38 -6.11 -5.20 -2.71
N TRP A 39 -4.92 -5.69 -2.28
CA TRP A 39 -3.73 -4.87 -2.19
C TRP A 39 -3.26 -4.36 -3.55
N ASP A 40 -3.24 -5.22 -4.56
CA ASP A 40 -2.88 -4.85 -5.92
C ASP A 40 -3.85 -3.84 -6.53
N TRP A 41 -5.15 -4.03 -6.27
CA TRP A 41 -6.16 -3.10 -6.75
C TRP A 41 -6.03 -1.73 -6.10
N VAL A 42 -5.88 -1.67 -4.77
CA VAL A 42 -5.71 -0.42 -4.01
C VAL A 42 -4.44 0.30 -4.45
N SER A 43 -3.31 -0.43 -4.52
CA SER A 43 -2.02 0.15 -4.93
C SER A 43 -2.08 0.76 -6.33
N ARG A 44 -2.66 0.06 -7.31
CA ARG A 44 -2.85 0.60 -8.66
C ARG A 44 -3.78 1.80 -8.68
N HIS A 45 -4.86 1.78 -7.91
CA HIS A 45 -5.81 2.89 -7.86
C HIS A 45 -5.19 4.14 -7.24
N MET A 46 -4.45 3.99 -6.14
CA MET A 46 -3.72 5.09 -5.49
C MET A 46 -2.62 5.64 -6.40
N ALA A 47 -1.85 4.78 -7.06
CA ALA A 47 -0.85 5.16 -8.03
C ALA A 47 -1.45 5.99 -9.18
N LYS A 48 -2.58 5.54 -9.74
CA LYS A 48 -3.28 6.23 -10.83
C LYS A 48 -3.84 7.59 -10.40
N ASN A 49 -4.40 7.69 -9.20
CA ASN A 49 -4.91 8.95 -8.68
C ASN A 49 -3.78 9.95 -8.44
N LEU A 50 -2.70 9.52 -7.79
CA LEU A 50 -1.55 10.39 -7.57
C LEU A 50 -0.90 10.84 -8.89
N SER A 51 -0.79 9.96 -9.88
CA SER A 51 -0.26 10.31 -11.21
C SER A 51 -1.13 11.34 -11.93
N LYS A 52 -2.46 11.30 -11.76
CA LYS A 52 -3.36 12.32 -12.29
C LYS A 52 -3.12 13.68 -11.62
N ASP A 53 -2.99 13.70 -10.29
CA ASP A 53 -2.74 14.92 -9.53
C ASP A 53 -1.42 15.58 -9.97
N LEU A 54 -0.34 14.79 -10.10
CA LEU A 54 0.94 15.27 -10.59
C LEU A 54 0.88 15.74 -12.03
N GLY A 55 0.18 15.00 -12.90
CA GLY A 55 -0.02 15.39 -14.29
C GLY A 55 -0.71 16.75 -14.41
N LEU A 56 -1.78 16.98 -13.63
CA LEU A 56 -2.47 18.27 -13.60
C LEU A 56 -1.54 19.41 -13.15
N LEU A 57 -0.71 19.18 -12.15
CA LEU A 57 0.26 20.18 -11.68
C LEU A 57 1.32 20.50 -12.75
N ILE A 58 1.79 19.50 -13.49
CA ILE A 58 2.77 19.70 -14.56
C ILE A 58 2.13 20.35 -15.79
N ASP A 59 0.93 19.96 -16.17
CA ASP A 59 0.17 20.58 -17.26
C ASP A 59 -0.08 22.08 -16.97
N GLU A 60 -0.39 22.45 -15.71
CA GLU A 60 -0.58 23.82 -15.27
C GLU A 60 0.72 24.64 -15.28
N LEU A 61 1.83 24.03 -14.87
CA LEU A 61 3.14 24.66 -14.90
C LEU A 61 3.60 24.95 -16.33
N GLY A 62 3.29 24.08 -17.27
CA GLY A 62 3.81 24.16 -18.62
C GLY A 62 5.32 23.87 -18.70
N LYS A 63 5.90 24.02 -19.90
CA LYS A 63 7.30 23.66 -20.14
C LYS A 63 8.30 24.68 -19.59
N GLU A 64 7.93 25.95 -19.58
CA GLU A 64 8.78 27.09 -19.18
C GLU A 64 8.02 28.00 -18.19
N PRO A 65 7.82 27.58 -16.96
CA PRO A 65 7.02 28.34 -16.02
C PRO A 65 7.74 29.61 -15.55
N SER A 66 7.03 30.73 -15.52
CA SER A 66 7.50 31.97 -14.90
C SER A 66 7.63 31.85 -13.38
N LYS A 67 8.34 32.77 -12.73
CA LYS A 67 8.45 32.74 -11.25
C LYS A 67 7.10 32.81 -10.56
N ASP A 68 6.17 33.61 -11.08
CA ASP A 68 4.83 33.74 -10.50
C ASP A 68 3.99 32.46 -10.68
N GLN A 69 4.08 31.81 -11.84
CA GLN A 69 3.44 30.52 -12.07
C GLN A 69 3.98 29.44 -11.11
N ARG A 70 5.31 29.37 -10.91
CA ARG A 70 5.93 28.45 -9.96
C ARG A 70 5.43 28.66 -8.53
N ALA A 71 5.36 29.95 -8.10
CA ALA A 71 4.87 30.30 -6.77
C ALA A 71 3.38 29.93 -6.60
N LEU A 72 2.54 30.21 -7.59
CA LEU A 72 1.13 29.88 -7.57
C LEU A 72 0.90 28.37 -7.54
N SER A 73 1.62 27.62 -8.40
CA SER A 73 1.53 26.16 -8.44
C SER A 73 2.04 25.52 -7.15
N ALA A 74 3.07 26.10 -6.48
CA ALA A 74 3.53 25.61 -5.18
C ALA A 74 2.45 25.78 -4.09
N VAL A 75 1.75 26.91 -4.07
CA VAL A 75 0.64 27.14 -3.13
C VAL A 75 -0.50 26.16 -3.40
N ARG A 76 -0.90 25.98 -4.66
CA ARG A 76 -1.95 25.05 -5.05
C ARG A 76 -1.59 23.59 -4.76
N ALA A 77 -0.36 23.18 -5.07
CA ALA A 77 0.14 21.82 -4.75
C ALA A 77 0.01 21.52 -3.26
N ARG A 78 0.35 22.49 -2.40
CA ARG A 78 0.23 22.32 -0.95
C ARG A 78 -1.23 22.33 -0.49
N GLN A 79 -2.04 23.25 -0.99
CA GLN A 79 -3.42 23.47 -0.53
C GLN A 79 -4.36 22.35 -0.96
N TYR A 80 -4.30 21.92 -2.23
CA TYR A 80 -5.25 20.95 -2.78
C TYR A 80 -4.75 19.51 -2.75
N PHE A 81 -3.43 19.33 -2.88
CA PHE A 81 -2.83 18.00 -3.03
C PHE A 81 -1.95 17.58 -1.84
N ASN A 82 -1.71 18.49 -0.88
CA ASN A 82 -0.76 18.25 0.22
C ASN A 82 0.62 17.78 -0.28
N ILE A 83 1.09 18.38 -1.38
CA ILE A 83 2.39 18.14 -1.99
C ILE A 83 3.26 19.35 -1.76
N ILE A 84 4.48 19.14 -1.27
CA ILE A 84 5.45 20.21 -1.12
C ILE A 84 6.27 20.28 -2.42
N PHE A 85 6.27 21.45 -3.03
CA PHE A 85 6.84 21.70 -4.33
C PHE A 85 8.10 22.57 -4.20
N TYR A 86 9.18 22.17 -4.85
CA TYR A 86 10.42 22.92 -4.95
C TYR A 86 10.85 23.03 -6.40
N TRP A 87 11.39 24.19 -6.74
CA TRP A 87 12.01 24.44 -8.04
C TRP A 87 13.54 24.47 -7.90
N LEU A 88 14.23 23.66 -8.71
CA LEU A 88 15.69 23.60 -8.79
C LEU A 88 16.13 24.19 -10.12
N GLU A 89 16.62 25.43 -10.10
CA GLU A 89 17.06 26.13 -11.31
C GLU A 89 18.31 25.48 -11.92
N GLY A 90 18.31 25.27 -13.24
CA GLY A 90 19.45 24.68 -13.95
C GLY A 90 19.74 23.23 -13.61
N GLY A 91 18.89 22.59 -12.82
CA GLY A 91 19.05 21.18 -12.48
C GLY A 91 18.87 20.28 -13.70
N ILE A 92 19.71 19.24 -13.80
CA ILE A 92 19.59 18.18 -14.80
C ILE A 92 19.39 16.87 -14.04
N LEU A 93 18.37 16.11 -14.42
CA LEU A 93 18.13 14.79 -13.87
C LEU A 93 19.34 13.88 -14.13
N LYS A 94 19.93 13.34 -13.07
CA LYS A 94 20.99 12.34 -13.22
C LYS A 94 20.33 11.01 -13.57
N PRO A 95 20.65 10.41 -14.73
CA PRO A 95 20.22 9.06 -15.03
C PRO A 95 20.93 8.10 -14.07
N ASN A 96 20.16 7.21 -13.48
CA ASN A 96 20.65 6.08 -12.71
C ASN A 96 20.84 6.24 -11.20
N GLN A 97 19.74 6.04 -10.47
CA GLN A 97 19.82 5.52 -9.10
C GLN A 97 18.81 4.38 -8.98
N SER A 98 19.12 3.40 -8.12
CA SER A 98 18.41 2.14 -7.98
C SER A 98 16.89 2.34 -7.83
N PHE A 99 16.15 1.82 -8.78
CA PHE A 99 14.70 1.81 -8.74
C PHE A 99 14.21 0.87 -7.63
N ASN A 100 13.38 1.37 -6.73
CA ASN A 100 12.75 0.54 -5.72
C ASN A 100 11.46 -0.07 -6.32
N ALA A 101 11.41 -1.40 -6.45
CA ALA A 101 10.27 -2.15 -6.99
C ALA A 101 8.92 -1.79 -6.31
N LYS A 102 8.96 -1.28 -5.08
CA LYS A 102 7.78 -0.80 -4.34
C LYS A 102 6.98 0.28 -5.08
N PHE A 103 7.62 1.09 -5.94
CA PHE A 103 6.98 2.18 -6.69
C PHE A 103 6.64 1.81 -8.13
N GLU A 104 6.71 0.54 -8.52
CA GLU A 104 6.52 0.10 -9.90
C GLU A 104 5.15 0.50 -10.48
N ASN A 105 4.07 0.24 -9.75
CA ASN A 105 2.72 0.61 -10.17
C ASN A 105 2.60 2.14 -10.35
N PHE A 106 3.22 2.91 -9.48
CA PHE A 106 3.19 4.37 -9.57
C PHE A 106 4.04 4.89 -10.74
N ARG A 107 5.24 4.34 -10.93
CA ARG A 107 6.09 4.66 -12.06
C ARG A 107 5.36 4.43 -13.39
N ASN A 108 4.76 3.27 -13.56
CA ASN A 108 4.02 2.92 -14.78
C ASN A 108 2.85 3.88 -15.02
N SER A 109 2.06 4.18 -13.98
CA SER A 109 0.96 5.14 -14.07
C SER A 109 1.42 6.58 -14.37
N LEU A 110 2.59 6.96 -13.84
CA LEU A 110 3.16 8.29 -14.06
C LEU A 110 3.71 8.41 -15.49
N GLN A 111 4.36 7.34 -16.00
CA GLN A 111 4.89 7.29 -17.36
C GLN A 111 3.79 7.35 -18.43
N GLU A 112 2.59 6.83 -18.15
CA GLU A 112 1.42 6.98 -19.01
C GLU A 112 0.90 8.43 -19.05
N ARG A 113 1.13 9.20 -17.98
CA ARG A 113 0.52 10.53 -17.80
C ARG A 113 1.46 11.68 -18.13
N ILE A 114 2.75 11.57 -17.80
CA ILE A 114 3.76 12.61 -17.95
C ILE A 114 4.74 12.20 -19.03
N LYS A 115 4.98 13.09 -20.00
CA LYS A 115 5.90 12.87 -21.11
C LYS A 115 7.33 13.29 -20.78
N GLU A 116 7.48 14.18 -19.82
CA GLU A 116 8.74 14.71 -19.34
C GLU A 116 9.54 13.63 -18.61
N PRO A 117 10.87 13.61 -18.72
CA PRO A 117 11.70 12.70 -17.94
C PRO A 117 11.49 12.93 -16.45
N PHE A 118 11.31 11.86 -15.70
CA PHE A 118 11.13 11.93 -14.26
C PHE A 118 11.95 10.87 -13.52
N TYR A 119 12.17 11.14 -12.23
CA TYR A 119 12.89 10.27 -11.32
C TYR A 119 12.14 10.13 -9.99
N LEU A 120 12.10 8.90 -9.47
CA LEU A 120 11.49 8.58 -8.18
C LEU A 120 12.58 8.22 -7.18
N SER A 121 12.60 8.87 -6.04
CA SER A 121 13.54 8.56 -4.98
C SER A 121 12.86 8.48 -3.62
N SER A 122 13.21 7.47 -2.84
CA SER A 122 12.76 7.35 -1.46
C SER A 122 13.83 7.89 -0.51
N ILE A 123 13.39 8.57 0.54
CA ILE A 123 14.27 8.96 1.64
C ILE A 123 14.36 7.76 2.58
N GLU A 124 15.58 7.27 2.85
CA GLU A 124 15.79 6.23 3.84
C GLU A 124 15.25 6.67 5.20
N ASN A 125 14.51 5.78 5.87
CA ASN A 125 13.86 6.02 7.16
C ASN A 125 12.84 7.17 7.20
N SER A 126 12.32 7.62 6.06
CA SER A 126 11.27 8.62 5.98
C SER A 126 9.94 8.04 5.51
N SER A 127 8.85 8.64 5.98
CA SER A 127 7.50 8.39 5.46
C SER A 127 7.22 9.13 4.15
N GLN A 128 8.23 9.72 3.52
CA GLN A 128 8.12 10.52 2.31
C GLN A 128 9.01 10.01 1.19
N PHE A 129 8.61 10.31 -0.05
CA PHE A 129 9.40 10.12 -1.25
C PHE A 129 9.33 11.37 -2.13
N TYR A 130 10.25 11.50 -3.07
CA TYR A 130 10.21 12.59 -4.05
C TYR A 130 9.98 12.11 -5.47
N VAL A 131 9.35 12.99 -6.23
CA VAL A 131 9.25 12.89 -7.68
C VAL A 131 9.96 14.10 -8.24
N ASP A 132 11.04 13.87 -8.97
CA ASP A 132 11.79 14.89 -9.71
C ASP A 132 11.38 14.81 -11.17
N ILE A 133 10.90 15.91 -11.74
CA ILE A 133 10.46 15.97 -13.13
C ILE A 133 11.29 17.04 -13.84
N GLN A 134 11.89 16.68 -14.98
CA GLN A 134 12.70 17.60 -15.78
C GLN A 134 11.80 18.46 -16.63
N LEU A 135 11.91 19.78 -16.46
CA LEU A 135 11.36 20.78 -17.35
C LEU A 135 12.48 21.53 -18.08
N ALA A 136 12.14 22.37 -19.07
CA ALA A 136 13.13 23.03 -19.93
C ALA A 136 14.18 23.83 -19.14
N ASN A 137 13.77 24.55 -18.08
CA ASN A 137 14.62 25.46 -17.33
C ASN A 137 15.04 24.97 -15.93
N GLY A 138 14.76 23.70 -15.60
CA GLY A 138 15.11 23.15 -14.29
C GLY A 138 14.33 21.87 -13.92
N ILE A 139 14.41 21.52 -12.66
CA ILE A 139 13.72 20.34 -12.10
C ILE A 139 12.65 20.79 -11.12
N VAL A 140 11.48 20.21 -11.27
CA VAL A 140 10.43 20.25 -10.27
C VAL A 140 10.60 19.06 -9.32
N ARG A 141 10.88 19.36 -8.05
CA ARG A 141 10.91 18.34 -6.99
C ARG A 141 9.65 18.41 -6.15
N MET A 142 8.92 17.33 -6.11
CA MET A 142 7.69 17.19 -5.33
C MET A 142 7.89 16.20 -4.19
N HIS A 143 7.68 16.64 -2.95
CA HIS A 143 7.72 15.78 -1.77
C HIS A 143 6.31 15.27 -1.48
N ILE A 144 6.19 13.95 -1.38
CA ILE A 144 4.91 13.27 -1.27
C ILE A 144 4.97 12.27 -0.10
N ASP A 145 3.92 12.23 0.72
CA ASP A 145 3.80 11.27 1.82
C ASP A 145 3.54 9.86 1.24
N ASN A 146 4.27 8.87 1.75
CA ASN A 146 4.09 7.45 1.41
C ASN A 146 2.65 6.96 1.63
N LYS A 147 1.90 7.58 2.54
CA LYS A 147 0.49 7.26 2.79
C LYS A 147 -0.41 7.47 1.57
N ARG A 148 0.02 8.30 0.62
CA ARG A 148 -0.71 8.51 -0.64
C ARG A 148 -0.61 7.34 -1.62
N LEU A 149 0.40 6.48 -1.46
CA LEU A 149 0.58 5.27 -2.27
C LEU A 149 0.33 3.97 -1.48
N PHE A 150 0.59 4.01 -0.17
CA PHE A 150 0.58 2.83 0.68
C PHE A 150 -0.34 3.05 1.88
N VAL A 151 -1.56 2.52 1.78
CA VAL A 151 -2.53 2.58 2.90
C VAL A 151 -2.40 1.32 3.74
N PRO A 152 -2.24 1.40 5.06
CA PRO A 152 -2.05 0.23 5.93
C PRO A 152 -3.35 -0.58 6.19
N THR A 153 -4.36 -0.44 5.33
CA THR A 153 -5.67 -1.12 5.47
C THR A 153 -5.58 -2.64 5.49
N GLY A 154 -4.56 -3.23 4.85
CA GLY A 154 -4.36 -4.68 4.86
C GLY A 154 -4.11 -5.24 6.25
N ILE A 155 -3.30 -4.56 7.07
CA ILE A 155 -3.01 -4.98 8.45
C ILE A 155 -4.28 -4.90 9.32
N THR A 156 -5.06 -3.85 9.17
CA THR A 156 -6.32 -3.67 9.91
C THR A 156 -7.30 -4.80 9.58
N PHE A 157 -7.44 -5.18 8.32
CA PHE A 157 -8.29 -6.31 7.92
C PHE A 157 -7.82 -7.63 8.54
N ILE A 158 -6.52 -7.91 8.49
CA ILE A 158 -5.94 -9.12 9.09
C ILE A 158 -6.21 -9.16 10.60
N MET A 159 -6.00 -8.05 11.31
CA MET A 159 -6.26 -7.96 12.75
C MET A 159 -7.73 -8.24 13.09
N TRP A 160 -8.68 -7.66 12.36
CA TRP A 160 -10.10 -7.91 12.54
C TRP A 160 -10.48 -9.36 12.24
N SER A 161 -9.93 -9.92 11.18
CA SER A 161 -10.19 -11.29 10.74
C SER A 161 -9.66 -12.31 11.76
N VAL A 162 -8.44 -12.12 12.26
CA VAL A 162 -7.85 -12.95 13.32
C VAL A 162 -8.62 -12.78 14.62
N GLY A 163 -8.98 -11.54 15.00
CA GLY A 163 -9.77 -11.29 16.19
C GLY A 163 -11.12 -11.98 16.18
N ALA A 164 -11.84 -11.91 15.07
CA ALA A 164 -13.11 -12.62 14.89
C ALA A 164 -12.95 -14.14 15.02
N SER A 165 -11.88 -14.70 14.43
CA SER A 165 -11.58 -16.14 14.52
C SER A 165 -11.29 -16.55 15.97
N VAL A 166 -10.54 -15.78 16.73
CA VAL A 166 -10.26 -16.06 18.16
C VAL A 166 -11.54 -16.07 18.98
N ILE A 167 -12.47 -15.15 18.74
CA ILE A 167 -13.78 -15.12 19.41
C ILE A 167 -14.57 -16.37 19.09
N LEU A 168 -14.67 -16.75 17.80
CA LEU A 168 -15.38 -17.96 17.38
C LEU A 168 -14.78 -19.22 18.01
N PHE A 169 -13.46 -19.33 18.09
CA PHE A 169 -12.79 -20.45 18.75
C PHE A 169 -13.09 -20.50 20.25
N SER A 170 -13.06 -19.34 20.90
CA SER A 170 -13.37 -19.28 22.33
C SER A 170 -14.78 -19.78 22.62
N ILE A 171 -15.74 -19.36 21.80
CA ILE A 171 -17.14 -19.81 21.88
C ILE A 171 -17.21 -21.33 21.64
N ALA A 172 -16.58 -21.84 20.59
CA ALA A 172 -16.58 -23.27 20.27
C ALA A 172 -15.99 -24.11 21.41
N ILE A 173 -14.89 -23.66 22.04
CA ILE A 173 -14.27 -24.35 23.18
C ILE A 173 -15.20 -24.39 24.39
N ILE A 174 -15.88 -23.28 24.70
CA ILE A 174 -16.81 -23.17 25.83
C ILE A 174 -17.97 -24.18 25.64
N PHE A 175 -18.58 -24.18 24.45
CA PHE A 175 -19.69 -25.11 24.14
C PHE A 175 -19.25 -26.58 24.16
N LEU A 176 -18.10 -26.92 23.56
CA LEU A 176 -17.58 -28.29 23.57
C LEU A 176 -17.22 -28.74 24.97
N ARG A 177 -16.65 -27.89 25.82
CA ARG A 177 -16.39 -28.24 27.25
C ARG A 177 -17.67 -28.55 28.02
N GLY A 178 -18.77 -27.83 27.73
CA GLY A 178 -20.07 -28.08 28.35
C GLY A 178 -20.67 -29.44 27.94
N GLN A 179 -20.43 -29.89 26.70
CA GLN A 179 -20.97 -31.14 26.17
C GLN A 179 -20.14 -32.40 26.54
N VAL A 180 -18.85 -32.23 26.81
CA VAL A 180 -17.93 -33.37 27.13
C VAL A 180 -17.73 -33.51 28.64
N ARG A 181 -18.54 -32.87 29.50
CA ARG A 181 -18.55 -33.25 30.94
C ARG A 181 -19.06 -34.66 31.09
N PRO A 182 -18.27 -35.62 31.62
CA PRO A 182 -18.76 -36.95 31.87
C PRO A 182 -19.87 -36.88 32.93
N ILE A 183 -20.96 -37.59 32.65
CA ILE A 183 -21.98 -37.99 33.63
C ILE A 183 -21.33 -38.86 34.71
#